data_321f6b38c7b0cf1b92ec84c4f8cbe01d
#
_entry.id   321f6b38c7b0cf1b92ec84c4f8cbe01d
#
_cell.length_a   1.000
_cell.length_b   1.000
_cell.length_c   1.000
_cell.angle_alpha   90.00
_cell.angle_beta   90.00
_cell.angle_gamma   90.00
#
_symmetry.space_group_name_H-M   'P 1'
#
loop_
_entity.id
_entity.type
_entity.pdbx_description
1 polymer ?
#
loop_
_entity_poly.entity_id
_entity_poly.type
_entity_poly.pdbx_seq_one_letter_code
_entity_poly.pdbx_strand_id
1 'polypeptide(L)'
;MKNTFGHAITLTLFGESHGAAVGAVLDGLAPGLPVDEAFIRRQLSRRRPVSAMDTPRQEPDHYQILSGVYQGRTTGTPLTIVIPNENTRSGDYTYGLARPSHADYAAYCKYHGFEDWRGGGHFSGRVTAPLVAAGAVLLTALAGTGVTVGTHILRCGQMWDRLFGDDVQSDVAALRDAAFPVLDSTAAEGIGREILAARDACDSIGGVTQTAVCGLPAGVGEPWFDSVEGLLSHAVFSVGGIK
;
A
#
# COMPACT_ATOMS: atom_id res chain seq x y z
N MET A 1 13.34 -16.55 -4.67
CA MET A 1 12.90 -15.25 -4.19
C MET A 1 11.39 -15.24 -4.14
N LYS A 2 10.77 -14.60 -3.13
CA LYS A 2 9.33 -14.71 -2.92
C LYS A 2 8.68 -13.34 -3.07
N ASN A 3 7.94 -13.15 -4.17
CA ASN A 3 7.16 -11.93 -4.46
C ASN A 3 5.65 -12.22 -4.45
N THR A 4 5.28 -13.38 -3.94
CA THR A 4 3.89 -13.84 -3.83
C THR A 4 3.54 -14.07 -2.37
N PHE A 5 2.42 -13.52 -1.93
CA PHE A 5 1.83 -13.67 -0.61
C PHE A 5 0.45 -14.33 -0.73
N GLY A 6 0.05 -15.11 0.28
CA GLY A 6 -1.26 -15.74 0.38
C GLY A 6 -1.25 -17.22 0.03
N HIS A 7 -2.42 -17.86 0.22
CA HIS A 7 -2.66 -19.29 -0.03
C HIS A 7 -3.85 -19.51 -0.97
N ALA A 8 -5.08 -19.39 -0.48
CA ALA A 8 -6.28 -19.54 -1.30
C ALA A 8 -6.45 -18.38 -2.30
N ILE A 9 -6.19 -17.15 -1.83
CA ILE A 9 -6.01 -15.99 -2.69
C ILE A 9 -4.54 -15.60 -2.61
N THR A 10 -3.90 -15.46 -3.75
CA THR A 10 -2.50 -15.05 -3.82
C THR A 10 -2.36 -13.70 -4.49
N LEU A 11 -1.42 -12.90 -3.98
CA LEU A 11 -1.00 -11.64 -4.56
C LEU A 11 0.46 -11.72 -4.95
N THR A 12 0.76 -11.54 -6.22
CA THR A 12 2.13 -11.43 -6.73
C THR A 12 2.39 -9.99 -7.16
N LEU A 13 3.45 -9.37 -6.64
CA LEU A 13 3.93 -8.06 -7.08
C LEU A 13 5.11 -8.22 -8.04
N PHE A 14 5.16 -7.41 -9.09
CA PHE A 14 6.23 -7.43 -10.09
C PHE A 14 6.58 -6.03 -10.60
N GLY A 15 7.72 -5.95 -11.27
CA GLY A 15 8.23 -4.73 -11.89
C GLY A 15 9.20 -3.96 -10.99
N GLU A 16 9.85 -2.98 -11.58
CA GLU A 16 10.88 -2.12 -10.99
C GLU A 16 10.53 -0.65 -11.21
N SER A 17 11.00 0.20 -10.31
CA SER A 17 10.68 1.65 -10.31
C SER A 17 11.01 2.37 -11.63
N HIS A 18 12.07 1.95 -12.30
CA HIS A 18 12.53 2.51 -13.58
C HIS A 18 12.44 1.49 -14.75
N GLY A 19 11.79 0.35 -14.52
CA GLY A 19 11.35 -0.54 -15.59
C GLY A 19 10.15 0.03 -16.35
N ALA A 20 9.65 -0.71 -17.31
CA ALA A 20 8.52 -0.29 -18.16
C ALA A 20 7.23 -0.07 -17.35
N ALA A 21 7.01 -0.91 -16.33
CA ALA A 21 5.81 -0.86 -15.49
C ALA A 21 6.04 -1.58 -14.16
N VAL A 22 5.14 -1.33 -13.21
CA VAL A 22 4.94 -2.14 -12.01
C VAL A 22 3.54 -2.76 -12.07
N GLY A 23 3.34 -3.90 -11.41
CA GLY A 23 2.03 -4.55 -11.47
C GLY A 23 1.77 -5.54 -10.35
N ALA A 24 0.55 -6.02 -10.33
CA ALA A 24 0.06 -7.04 -9.42
C ALA A 24 -0.77 -8.10 -10.14
N VAL A 25 -0.63 -9.34 -9.69
CA VAL A 25 -1.50 -10.44 -10.09
C VAL A 25 -2.22 -10.94 -8.84
N LEU A 26 -3.55 -10.94 -8.88
CA LEU A 26 -4.41 -11.59 -7.90
C LEU A 26 -4.93 -12.88 -8.51
N ASP A 27 -4.66 -14.01 -7.87
CA ASP A 27 -5.18 -15.32 -8.26
C ASP A 27 -6.00 -15.94 -7.13
N GLY A 28 -6.96 -16.79 -7.49
CA GLY A 28 -7.87 -17.42 -6.54
C GLY A 28 -9.12 -16.62 -6.18
N LEU A 29 -9.38 -15.48 -6.83
CA LEU A 29 -10.63 -14.72 -6.63
C LEU A 29 -11.83 -15.52 -7.15
N ALA A 30 -12.92 -15.54 -6.36
CA ALA A 30 -14.16 -16.12 -6.82
C ALA A 30 -14.69 -15.36 -8.07
N PRO A 31 -15.32 -16.04 -9.04
CA PRO A 31 -15.97 -15.39 -10.16
C PRO A 31 -17.17 -14.56 -9.72
N GLY A 32 -17.47 -13.47 -10.44
CA GLY A 32 -18.66 -12.65 -10.21
C GLY A 32 -18.52 -11.56 -9.14
N LEU A 33 -17.38 -11.40 -8.49
CA LEU A 33 -17.14 -10.29 -7.57
C LEU A 33 -17.12 -8.96 -8.34
N PRO A 34 -17.75 -7.89 -7.83
CA PRO A 34 -17.70 -6.60 -8.47
C PRO A 34 -16.30 -5.99 -8.42
N VAL A 35 -15.88 -5.38 -9.52
CA VAL A 35 -14.64 -4.60 -9.61
C VAL A 35 -15.00 -3.13 -9.77
N ASP A 36 -14.89 -2.36 -8.69
CA ASP A 36 -15.19 -0.93 -8.67
C ASP A 36 -13.96 -0.12 -9.10
N GLU A 37 -13.88 0.17 -10.40
CA GLU A 37 -12.78 0.96 -10.95
C GLU A 37 -12.74 2.40 -10.41
N ALA A 38 -13.88 2.97 -10.03
CA ALA A 38 -13.90 4.30 -9.43
C ALA A 38 -13.25 4.27 -8.04
N PHE A 39 -13.49 3.19 -7.27
CA PHE A 39 -12.83 2.98 -5.99
C PHE A 39 -11.32 2.74 -6.14
N ILE A 40 -10.90 1.93 -7.12
CA ILE A 40 -9.47 1.74 -7.42
C ILE A 40 -8.80 3.08 -7.72
N ARG A 41 -9.36 3.89 -8.62
CA ARG A 41 -8.84 5.24 -8.94
C ARG A 41 -8.77 6.14 -7.72
N ARG A 42 -9.78 6.11 -6.85
CA ARG A 42 -9.83 6.89 -5.61
C ARG A 42 -8.71 6.44 -4.64
N GLN A 43 -8.49 5.14 -4.45
CA GLN A 43 -7.41 4.65 -3.59
C GLN A 43 -6.02 5.00 -4.16
N LEU A 44 -5.81 4.86 -5.46
CA LEU A 44 -4.58 5.28 -6.12
C LEU A 44 -4.35 6.80 -5.98
N SER A 45 -5.40 7.63 -6.06
CA SER A 45 -5.25 9.07 -5.88
C SER A 45 -4.80 9.47 -4.47
N ARG A 46 -5.20 8.71 -3.43
CA ARG A 46 -4.80 8.95 -2.04
C ARG A 46 -3.30 8.73 -1.78
N ARG A 47 -2.64 7.90 -2.57
CA ARG A 47 -1.19 7.68 -2.44
C ARG A 47 -0.35 8.71 -3.20
N ARG A 48 -0.97 9.53 -4.06
CA ARG A 48 -0.23 10.55 -4.82
C ARG A 48 0.19 11.70 -3.92
N PRO A 49 1.37 12.29 -4.21
CA PRO A 49 1.76 13.54 -3.59
C PRO A 49 0.77 14.65 -3.91
N VAL A 50 0.19 15.27 -2.88
CA VAL A 50 -0.79 16.36 -3.01
C VAL A 50 -0.40 17.60 -2.21
N SER A 51 0.62 17.48 -1.36
CA SER A 51 1.02 18.53 -0.43
C SER A 51 2.53 18.69 -0.34
N ALA A 52 2.97 19.74 0.35
CA ALA A 52 4.38 19.97 0.66
C ALA A 52 5.00 18.89 1.59
N MET A 53 4.17 18.08 2.24
CA MET A 53 4.62 16.98 3.10
C MET A 53 5.05 15.75 2.29
N ASP A 54 4.67 15.68 1.03
CA ASP A 54 4.89 14.53 0.16
C ASP A 54 6.18 14.65 -0.66
N THR A 55 6.59 13.54 -1.27
CA THR A 55 7.72 13.51 -2.18
C THR A 55 7.42 14.27 -3.48
N PRO A 56 8.44 14.86 -4.15
CA PRO A 56 8.22 15.63 -5.38
C PRO A 56 7.87 14.78 -6.60
N ARG A 57 8.07 13.46 -6.55
CA ARG A 57 7.77 12.57 -7.68
C ARG A 57 6.26 12.43 -7.85
N GLN A 58 5.76 12.88 -8.99
CA GLN A 58 4.35 12.72 -9.38
C GLN A 58 4.24 11.68 -10.49
N GLU A 59 3.34 10.72 -10.29
CA GLU A 59 2.97 9.71 -11.27
C GLU A 59 1.44 9.74 -11.42
N PRO A 60 0.89 9.67 -12.63
CA PRO A 60 -0.56 9.69 -12.83
C PRO A 60 -1.22 8.41 -12.35
N ASP A 61 -0.46 7.31 -12.19
CA ASP A 61 -0.91 5.97 -11.79
C ASP A 61 -2.05 5.44 -12.66
N HIS A 62 -1.98 5.73 -13.97
CA HIS A 62 -2.91 5.13 -14.92
C HIS A 62 -2.69 3.62 -14.93
N TYR A 63 -3.73 2.88 -14.55
CA TYR A 63 -3.64 1.44 -14.53
C TYR A 63 -4.44 0.80 -15.67
N GLN A 64 -4.06 -0.41 -16.01
CA GLN A 64 -4.77 -1.26 -16.96
C GLN A 64 -5.04 -2.61 -16.29
N ILE A 65 -6.25 -3.13 -16.46
CA ILE A 65 -6.58 -4.51 -16.09
C ILE A 65 -6.46 -5.34 -17.38
N LEU A 66 -5.46 -6.23 -17.41
CA LEU A 66 -5.15 -7.03 -18.61
C LEU A 66 -5.92 -8.35 -18.66
N SER A 67 -6.37 -8.88 -17.52
CA SER A 67 -7.07 -10.17 -17.41
C SER A 67 -7.89 -10.23 -16.12
N GLY A 68 -8.74 -11.26 -16.02
CA GLY A 68 -9.46 -11.58 -14.79
C GLY A 68 -10.73 -10.77 -14.55
N VAL A 69 -11.10 -9.86 -15.46
CA VAL A 69 -12.33 -9.05 -15.37
C VAL A 69 -13.10 -9.05 -16.70
N TYR A 70 -14.40 -9.27 -16.60
CA TYR A 70 -15.34 -9.14 -17.71
C TYR A 70 -16.63 -8.46 -17.25
N GLN A 71 -17.08 -7.46 -17.97
CA GLN A 71 -18.27 -6.65 -17.64
C GLN A 71 -18.28 -6.16 -16.17
N GLY A 72 -17.14 -5.67 -15.67
CA GLY A 72 -17.00 -5.13 -14.32
C GLY A 72 -17.02 -6.17 -13.20
N ARG A 73 -16.83 -7.46 -13.51
CA ARG A 73 -16.81 -8.55 -12.53
C ARG A 73 -15.61 -9.47 -12.74
N THR A 74 -15.15 -10.07 -11.67
CA THR A 74 -14.08 -11.08 -11.73
C THR A 74 -14.55 -12.31 -12.51
N THR A 75 -13.63 -12.91 -13.27
CA THR A 75 -13.92 -14.12 -14.08
C THR A 75 -13.55 -15.42 -13.37
N GLY A 76 -12.79 -15.34 -12.24
CA GLY A 76 -12.19 -16.49 -11.57
C GLY A 76 -10.83 -16.90 -12.15
N THR A 77 -10.37 -16.26 -13.23
CA THR A 77 -9.00 -16.40 -13.74
C THR A 77 -8.09 -15.32 -13.12
N PRO A 78 -6.76 -15.42 -13.20
CA PRO A 78 -5.85 -14.43 -12.61
C PRO A 78 -6.18 -13.00 -13.07
N LEU A 79 -6.41 -12.11 -12.09
CA LEU A 79 -6.63 -10.70 -12.32
C LEU A 79 -5.29 -9.98 -12.33
N THR A 80 -4.93 -9.39 -13.47
CA THR A 80 -3.65 -8.72 -13.66
C THR A 80 -3.84 -7.22 -13.81
N ILE A 81 -3.20 -6.46 -12.92
CA ILE A 81 -3.16 -4.99 -12.95
C ILE A 81 -1.76 -4.55 -13.31
N VAL A 82 -1.63 -3.65 -14.28
CA VAL A 82 -0.35 -3.05 -14.72
C VAL A 82 -0.46 -1.53 -14.64
N ILE A 83 0.59 -0.90 -14.10
CA ILE A 83 0.72 0.56 -14.00
C ILE A 83 2.04 0.96 -14.68
N PRO A 84 2.01 1.60 -15.85
CA PRO A 84 3.20 2.09 -16.54
C PRO A 84 3.99 3.09 -15.68
N ASN A 85 5.31 3.10 -15.83
CA ASN A 85 6.16 4.12 -15.25
C ASN A 85 6.36 5.24 -16.27
N GLU A 86 5.86 6.44 -15.99
CA GLU A 86 5.87 7.57 -16.92
C GLU A 86 6.92 8.62 -16.54
N ASN A 87 7.22 8.76 -15.24
CA ASN A 87 8.16 9.77 -14.73
C ASN A 87 9.42 9.11 -14.13
N THR A 88 10.31 8.62 -14.98
CA THR A 88 11.57 7.99 -14.58
C THR A 88 12.75 8.93 -14.85
N ARG A 89 13.55 9.26 -13.81
CA ARG A 89 14.75 10.06 -13.91
C ARG A 89 15.98 9.21 -13.58
N SER A 90 16.33 8.30 -14.47
CA SER A 90 17.40 7.32 -14.24
C SER A 90 18.79 7.96 -14.09
N GLY A 91 19.00 9.16 -14.65
CA GLY A 91 20.25 9.91 -14.52
C GLY A 91 20.57 10.43 -13.12
N ASP A 92 19.59 10.44 -12.21
CA ASP A 92 19.78 10.91 -10.83
C ASP A 92 20.45 9.85 -9.93
N TYR A 93 20.70 8.65 -10.46
CA TYR A 93 21.24 7.51 -9.71
C TYR A 93 22.61 7.09 -10.25
N THR A 94 23.51 6.71 -9.34
CA THR A 94 24.85 6.22 -9.69
C THR A 94 24.99 4.76 -9.28
N TYR A 95 25.35 3.90 -10.22
CA TYR A 95 25.61 2.49 -9.94
C TYR A 95 26.72 2.32 -8.90
N GLY A 96 26.52 1.43 -7.96
CA GLY A 96 27.48 1.12 -6.89
C GLY A 96 27.49 2.12 -5.73
N LEU A 97 26.68 3.18 -5.78
CA LEU A 97 26.52 4.12 -4.67
C LEU A 97 25.22 3.78 -3.90
N ALA A 98 25.36 3.02 -2.80
CA ALA A 98 24.25 2.67 -1.94
C ALA A 98 23.78 3.87 -1.11
N ARG A 99 22.48 4.16 -1.13
CA ARG A 99 21.88 5.23 -0.33
C ARG A 99 21.68 4.78 1.12
N PRO A 100 22.04 5.61 2.12
CA PRO A 100 21.74 5.33 3.53
C PRO A 100 20.24 5.06 3.73
N SER A 101 19.92 4.12 4.62
CA SER A 101 18.54 3.74 4.99
C SER A 101 17.68 3.18 3.86
N HIS A 102 18.24 2.99 2.65
CA HIS A 102 17.58 2.31 1.54
C HIS A 102 18.07 0.87 1.39
N ALA A 103 17.34 0.06 0.63
CA ALA A 103 17.66 -1.36 0.42
C ALA A 103 18.74 -1.62 -0.64
N ASP A 104 19.41 -0.59 -1.17
CA ASP A 104 20.33 -0.70 -2.31
C ASP A 104 21.44 -1.73 -2.06
N TYR A 105 22.12 -1.65 -0.91
CA TYR A 105 23.19 -2.61 -0.57
C TYR A 105 22.65 -4.03 -0.35
N ALA A 106 21.50 -4.15 0.33
CA ALA A 106 20.87 -5.45 0.54
C ALA A 106 20.39 -6.08 -0.78
N ALA A 107 19.89 -5.26 -1.71
CA ALA A 107 19.52 -5.68 -3.05
C ALA A 107 20.74 -6.19 -3.83
N TYR A 108 21.83 -5.42 -3.85
CA TYR A 108 23.09 -5.82 -4.48
C TYR A 108 23.59 -7.18 -3.96
N CYS A 109 23.65 -7.35 -2.65
CA CYS A 109 24.10 -8.60 -2.05
C CYS A 109 23.16 -9.77 -2.38
N LYS A 110 21.82 -9.53 -2.33
CA LYS A 110 20.82 -10.56 -2.58
C LYS A 110 20.75 -11.02 -4.04
N TYR A 111 20.89 -10.09 -4.97
CA TYR A 111 20.74 -10.31 -6.41
C TYR A 111 22.09 -10.35 -7.15
N HIS A 112 23.21 -10.30 -6.40
CA HIS A 112 24.58 -10.39 -6.94
C HIS A 112 24.92 -9.35 -8.01
N GLY A 113 24.35 -8.14 -7.88
CA GLY A 113 24.56 -7.05 -8.81
C GLY A 113 23.73 -7.11 -10.11
N PHE A 114 22.75 -8.03 -10.18
CA PHE A 114 21.85 -8.15 -11.34
C PHE A 114 20.49 -7.46 -11.15
N GLU A 115 20.31 -6.75 -10.02
CA GLU A 115 19.11 -5.97 -9.78
C GLU A 115 19.06 -4.70 -10.68
N ASP A 116 17.86 -4.22 -10.98
CA ASP A 116 17.71 -2.85 -11.50
C ASP A 116 17.87 -1.87 -10.33
N TRP A 117 19.07 -1.28 -10.21
CA TRP A 117 19.43 -0.35 -9.14
C TRP A 117 18.76 1.03 -9.27
N ARG A 118 18.25 1.38 -10.47
CA ARG A 118 17.68 2.69 -10.76
C ARG A 118 16.42 2.93 -9.95
N GLY A 119 16.34 4.06 -9.23
CA GLY A 119 15.18 4.39 -8.40
C GLY A 119 14.86 3.41 -7.28
N GLY A 120 15.82 2.53 -6.92
CA GLY A 120 15.65 1.47 -5.93
C GLY A 120 14.96 0.21 -6.47
N GLY A 121 14.73 0.13 -7.78
CA GLY A 121 14.25 -1.06 -8.48
C GLY A 121 12.95 -1.62 -7.88
N HIS A 122 12.96 -2.90 -7.57
CA HIS A 122 11.83 -3.59 -6.94
C HIS A 122 11.62 -3.23 -5.46
N PHE A 123 12.62 -2.63 -4.80
CA PHE A 123 12.51 -2.15 -3.40
C PHE A 123 11.97 -0.72 -3.29
N SER A 124 11.66 -0.09 -4.40
CA SER A 124 11.10 1.25 -4.43
C SER A 124 9.68 1.31 -3.86
N GLY A 125 9.35 2.43 -3.22
CA GLY A 125 7.96 2.74 -2.84
C GLY A 125 6.99 2.77 -4.03
N ARG A 126 7.49 2.84 -5.27
CA ARG A 126 6.68 2.75 -6.50
C ARG A 126 5.88 1.44 -6.59
N VAL A 127 6.47 0.33 -6.11
CA VAL A 127 5.84 -1.01 -6.12
C VAL A 127 4.61 -1.09 -5.19
N THR A 128 4.40 -0.10 -4.32
CA THR A 128 3.16 -0.02 -3.54
C THR A 128 1.94 0.41 -4.37
N ALA A 129 2.11 1.00 -5.55
CA ALA A 129 0.97 1.40 -6.40
C ALA A 129 0.10 0.20 -6.83
N PRO A 130 0.65 -0.88 -7.43
CA PRO A 130 -0.13 -2.06 -7.73
C PRO A 130 -0.66 -2.77 -6.48
N LEU A 131 0.04 -2.72 -5.33
CA LEU A 131 -0.46 -3.24 -4.07
C LEU A 131 -1.75 -2.52 -3.64
N VAL A 132 -1.78 -1.18 -3.74
CA VAL A 132 -2.98 -0.37 -3.43
C VAL A 132 -4.12 -0.68 -4.39
N ALA A 133 -3.83 -0.82 -5.69
CA ALA A 133 -4.87 -1.17 -6.68
C ALA A 133 -5.47 -2.56 -6.42
N ALA A 134 -4.63 -3.56 -6.15
CA ALA A 134 -5.06 -4.91 -5.77
C ALA A 134 -5.85 -4.90 -4.44
N GLY A 135 -5.36 -4.15 -3.44
CA GLY A 135 -6.05 -3.95 -2.17
C GLY A 135 -7.45 -3.34 -2.33
N ALA A 136 -7.63 -2.41 -3.27
CA ALA A 136 -8.94 -1.83 -3.55
C ALA A 136 -9.94 -2.87 -4.09
N VAL A 137 -9.49 -3.80 -4.95
CA VAL A 137 -10.32 -4.93 -5.41
C VAL A 137 -10.74 -5.80 -4.23
N LEU A 138 -9.80 -6.16 -3.36
CA LEU A 138 -10.06 -7.00 -2.18
C LEU A 138 -10.97 -6.30 -1.16
N LEU A 139 -10.78 -5.00 -0.92
CA LEU A 139 -11.64 -4.21 -0.03
C LEU A 139 -13.08 -4.14 -0.54
N THR A 140 -13.28 -4.04 -1.87
CA THR A 140 -14.61 -4.09 -2.48
C THR A 140 -15.27 -5.45 -2.25
N ALA A 141 -14.53 -6.54 -2.42
CA ALA A 141 -15.02 -7.88 -2.16
C ALA A 141 -15.38 -8.10 -0.68
N LEU A 142 -14.52 -7.67 0.24
CA LEU A 142 -14.75 -7.74 1.69
C LEU A 142 -15.99 -6.93 2.11
N ALA A 143 -16.14 -5.71 1.59
CA ALA A 143 -17.31 -4.87 1.88
C ALA A 143 -18.63 -5.56 1.49
N GLY A 144 -18.62 -6.34 0.40
CA GLY A 144 -19.75 -7.18 -0.02
C GLY A 144 -20.14 -8.28 0.98
N THR A 145 -19.22 -8.66 1.89
CA THR A 145 -19.48 -9.61 2.99
C THR A 145 -19.75 -8.92 4.32
N GLY A 146 -19.80 -7.60 4.36
CA GLY A 146 -20.01 -6.82 5.58
C GLY A 146 -18.72 -6.52 6.37
N VAL A 147 -17.54 -6.92 5.86
CA VAL A 147 -16.26 -6.63 6.50
C VAL A 147 -15.73 -5.28 6.00
N THR A 148 -15.38 -4.40 6.94
CA THR A 148 -14.81 -3.08 6.65
C THR A 148 -13.49 -2.89 7.38
N VAL A 149 -12.59 -2.13 6.76
CA VAL A 149 -11.24 -1.86 7.28
C VAL A 149 -10.98 -0.36 7.24
N GLY A 150 -10.47 0.19 8.33
CA GLY A 150 -10.04 1.58 8.41
C GLY A 150 -8.73 1.71 9.14
N THR A 151 -7.86 2.58 8.63
CA THR A 151 -6.54 2.86 9.21
C THR A 151 -6.37 4.36 9.33
N HIS A 152 -5.82 4.81 10.46
CA HIS A 152 -5.43 6.19 10.66
C HIS A 152 -4.02 6.31 11.23
N ILE A 153 -3.45 7.52 11.15
CA ILE A 153 -2.19 7.85 11.80
C ILE A 153 -2.51 8.18 13.25
N LEU A 154 -2.24 7.24 14.15
CA LEU A 154 -2.45 7.45 15.58
C LEU A 154 -1.42 8.40 16.18
N ARG A 155 -0.18 8.35 15.69
CA ARG A 155 0.90 9.23 16.15
C ARG A 155 1.87 9.53 15.01
N CYS A 156 2.37 10.77 14.97
CA CYS A 156 3.53 11.13 14.16
C CYS A 156 4.41 12.08 15.00
N GLY A 157 5.67 11.70 15.21
CA GLY A 157 6.55 12.42 16.13
C GLY A 157 5.95 12.53 17.54
N GLN A 158 5.70 13.74 17.99
CA GLN A 158 5.08 14.01 19.29
C GLN A 158 3.56 14.24 19.21
N MET A 159 3.01 14.35 18.02
CA MET A 159 1.59 14.61 17.82
C MET A 159 0.79 13.32 17.80
N TRP A 160 -0.33 13.32 18.51
CA TRP A 160 -1.24 12.19 18.63
C TRP A 160 -2.60 12.52 18.03
N ASP A 161 -3.21 11.56 17.38
CA ASP A 161 -4.64 11.53 17.10
C ASP A 161 -5.35 10.80 18.24
N ARG A 162 -6.68 10.88 18.29
CA ARG A 162 -7.47 10.08 19.23
C ARG A 162 -7.49 8.61 18.81
N LEU A 163 -7.68 7.72 19.77
CA LEU A 163 -8.00 6.31 19.52
C LEU A 163 -9.37 6.16 18.85
N PHE A 164 -9.64 4.99 18.26
CA PHE A 164 -11.01 4.63 17.89
C PHE A 164 -11.94 4.76 19.09
N GLY A 165 -13.12 5.34 18.86
CA GLY A 165 -14.15 5.50 19.89
C GLY A 165 -14.97 4.22 20.11
N ASP A 166 -16.04 4.34 20.89
CA ASP A 166 -16.95 3.21 21.18
C ASP A 166 -17.68 2.72 19.90
N ASP A 167 -18.00 3.63 18.99
CA ASP A 167 -18.52 3.30 17.66
C ASP A 167 -17.38 3.23 16.62
N VAL A 168 -16.60 2.15 16.69
CA VAL A 168 -15.49 1.88 15.76
C VAL A 168 -15.95 1.87 14.31
N GLN A 169 -17.15 1.39 14.02
CA GLN A 169 -17.66 1.28 12.67
C GLN A 169 -17.93 2.65 12.04
N SER A 170 -18.41 3.60 12.83
CA SER A 170 -18.58 5.01 12.40
C SER A 170 -17.23 5.66 12.11
N ASP A 171 -16.24 5.44 12.97
CA ASP A 171 -14.88 5.95 12.77
C ASP A 171 -14.24 5.37 11.49
N VAL A 172 -14.37 4.07 11.26
CA VAL A 172 -13.88 3.40 10.03
C VAL A 172 -14.56 3.97 8.79
N ALA A 173 -15.87 4.24 8.86
CA ALA A 173 -16.60 4.86 7.75
C ALA A 173 -16.10 6.28 7.46
N ALA A 174 -15.85 7.09 8.50
CA ALA A 174 -15.31 8.45 8.37
C ALA A 174 -13.92 8.46 7.69
N LEU A 175 -13.05 7.51 8.04
CA LEU A 175 -11.70 7.37 7.44
C LEU A 175 -11.73 7.03 5.95
N ARG A 176 -12.80 6.41 5.46
CA ARG A 176 -12.94 6.02 4.06
C ARG A 176 -12.85 7.21 3.11
N ASP A 177 -13.42 8.34 3.50
CA ASP A 177 -13.50 9.55 2.68
C ASP A 177 -12.61 10.70 3.21
N ALA A 178 -11.86 10.46 4.30
CA ALA A 178 -10.95 11.43 4.88
C ALA A 178 -9.82 11.81 3.90
N ALA A 179 -9.60 13.10 3.71
CA ALA A 179 -8.51 13.62 2.89
C ALA A 179 -7.13 13.35 3.53
N PHE A 180 -7.06 13.42 4.86
CA PHE A 180 -5.89 13.04 5.65
C PHE A 180 -6.31 11.96 6.66
N PRO A 181 -5.56 10.89 6.84
CA PRO A 181 -6.02 9.72 7.60
C PRO A 181 -5.87 9.92 9.11
N VAL A 182 -6.70 10.77 9.69
CA VAL A 182 -6.86 11.01 11.13
C VAL A 182 -8.33 11.02 11.51
N LEU A 183 -8.63 10.72 12.76
CA LEU A 183 -9.99 10.74 13.32
C LEU A 183 -10.36 12.13 13.87
N ASP A 184 -9.37 12.89 14.37
CA ASP A 184 -9.53 14.26 14.77
C ASP A 184 -8.84 15.18 13.77
N SER A 185 -9.60 16.04 13.11
CA SER A 185 -9.07 16.97 12.12
C SER A 185 -8.03 17.94 12.69
N THR A 186 -8.06 18.23 13.99
CA THR A 186 -7.06 19.08 14.65
C THR A 186 -5.69 18.42 14.73
N ALA A 187 -5.63 17.08 14.80
CA ALA A 187 -4.39 16.33 14.76
C ALA A 187 -3.67 16.45 13.40
N ALA A 188 -4.41 16.60 12.30
CA ALA A 188 -3.84 16.72 10.96
C ALA A 188 -2.87 17.90 10.84
N GLU A 189 -3.21 19.04 11.39
CA GLU A 189 -2.36 20.25 11.37
C GLU A 189 -1.08 20.04 12.19
N GLY A 190 -1.21 19.43 13.37
CA GLY A 190 -0.08 19.12 14.24
C GLY A 190 0.89 18.15 13.58
N ILE A 191 0.39 17.05 13.04
CA ILE A 191 1.16 16.05 12.30
C ILE A 191 1.85 16.69 11.09
N GLY A 192 1.13 17.54 10.34
CA GLY A 192 1.69 18.26 9.21
C GLY A 192 2.89 19.13 9.60
N ARG A 193 2.82 19.85 10.74
CA ARG A 193 3.95 20.65 11.24
C ARG A 193 5.16 19.79 11.61
N GLU A 194 4.96 18.64 12.26
CA GLU A 194 6.05 17.70 12.60
C GLU A 194 6.76 17.18 11.34
N ILE A 195 5.98 16.77 10.33
CA ILE A 195 6.54 16.28 9.06
C ILE A 195 7.36 17.38 8.35
N LEU A 196 6.81 18.60 8.27
CA LEU A 196 7.51 19.71 7.62
C LEU A 196 8.78 20.11 8.38
N ALA A 197 8.75 20.11 9.70
CA ALA A 197 9.93 20.39 10.53
C ALA A 197 11.04 19.34 10.32
N ALA A 198 10.70 18.05 10.23
CA ALA A 198 11.66 17.00 9.93
C ALA A 198 12.26 17.18 8.52
N ARG A 199 11.43 17.48 7.52
CA ARG A 199 11.89 17.79 6.16
C ARG A 199 12.86 18.95 6.13
N ASP A 200 12.53 20.05 6.80
CA ASP A 200 13.35 21.27 6.82
C ASP A 200 14.69 21.04 7.56
N ALA A 201 14.70 20.10 8.51
CA ALA A 201 15.92 19.61 9.17
C ALA A 201 16.71 18.57 8.35
N CYS A 202 16.25 18.20 7.14
CA CYS A 202 16.78 17.08 6.34
C CYS A 202 16.83 15.76 7.10
N ASP A 203 15.83 15.51 7.94
CA ASP A 203 15.69 14.32 8.78
C ASP A 203 14.39 13.56 8.42
N SER A 204 14.16 12.42 9.07
CA SER A 204 12.95 11.63 8.96
C SER A 204 12.19 11.60 10.28
N ILE A 205 10.88 11.38 10.20
CA ILE A 205 10.02 11.27 11.36
C ILE A 205 9.27 9.94 11.32
N GLY A 206 9.20 9.28 12.46
CA GLY A 206 8.44 8.05 12.63
C GLY A 206 7.05 8.29 13.21
N GLY A 207 6.20 7.27 13.09
CA GLY A 207 4.83 7.33 13.60
C GLY A 207 4.27 5.97 13.93
N VAL A 208 3.01 5.95 14.33
CA VAL A 208 2.21 4.77 14.62
C VAL A 208 0.92 4.87 13.84
N THR A 209 0.55 3.81 13.13
CA THR A 209 -0.78 3.67 12.53
C THR A 209 -1.62 2.73 13.40
N GLN A 210 -2.91 2.99 13.49
CA GLN A 210 -3.88 2.10 14.11
C GLN A 210 -4.89 1.66 13.06
N THR A 211 -5.18 0.36 13.02
CA THR A 211 -6.13 -0.23 12.05
C THR A 211 -7.23 -0.95 12.80
N ALA A 212 -8.46 -0.76 12.37
CA ALA A 212 -9.62 -1.54 12.82
C ALA A 212 -10.20 -2.33 11.65
N VAL A 213 -10.63 -3.55 11.96
CA VAL A 213 -11.38 -4.42 11.07
C VAL A 213 -12.71 -4.71 11.74
N CYS A 214 -13.82 -4.32 11.11
CA CYS A 214 -15.15 -4.54 11.61
C CYS A 214 -15.89 -5.60 10.78
N GLY A 215 -16.78 -6.36 11.41
CA GLY A 215 -17.61 -7.33 10.73
C GLY A 215 -16.92 -8.66 10.40
N LEU A 216 -15.70 -8.90 10.89
CA LEU A 216 -15.03 -10.19 10.72
C LEU A 216 -15.78 -11.26 11.53
N PRO A 217 -16.26 -12.36 10.90
CA PRO A 217 -16.97 -13.40 11.63
C PRO A 217 -16.03 -14.16 12.56
N ALA A 218 -16.58 -14.65 13.68
CA ALA A 218 -15.85 -15.53 14.58
C ALA A 218 -15.47 -16.85 13.88
N GLY A 219 -14.27 -17.37 14.18
CA GLY A 219 -13.76 -18.61 13.61
C GLY A 219 -12.94 -18.45 12.33
N VAL A 220 -12.62 -17.22 11.94
CA VAL A 220 -11.68 -16.95 10.85
C VAL A 220 -10.24 -17.09 11.36
N GLY A 221 -9.37 -17.67 10.54
CA GLY A 221 -7.97 -17.97 10.87
C GLY A 221 -7.78 -19.36 11.45
N GLU A 222 -6.53 -19.81 11.52
CA GLU A 222 -6.14 -21.12 12.01
C GLU A 222 -5.63 -21.06 13.47
N PRO A 223 -5.69 -22.16 14.23
CA PRO A 223 -5.40 -22.11 15.67
C PRO A 223 -3.91 -21.99 16.02
N TRP A 224 -2.96 -22.29 15.08
CA TRP A 224 -1.52 -22.25 15.33
C TRP A 224 -0.80 -21.34 14.35
N PHE A 225 -0.55 -21.86 13.16
CA PHE A 225 0.05 -21.11 12.06
C PHE A 225 -1.08 -20.56 11.18
N ASP A 226 -0.85 -19.44 10.51
CA ASP A 226 -1.87 -18.76 9.70
C ASP A 226 -3.09 -18.24 10.51
N SER A 227 -2.87 -17.93 11.81
CA SER A 227 -3.84 -17.13 12.55
C SER A 227 -4.02 -15.75 11.88
N VAL A 228 -5.15 -15.09 12.15
CA VAL A 228 -5.41 -13.74 11.60
C VAL A 228 -4.24 -12.80 11.92
N GLU A 229 -3.76 -12.79 13.18
CA GLU A 229 -2.65 -11.97 13.62
C GLU A 229 -1.34 -12.36 12.91
N GLY A 230 -1.10 -13.65 12.72
CA GLY A 230 0.09 -14.15 12.03
C GLY A 230 0.15 -13.70 10.57
N LEU A 231 -0.96 -13.82 9.84
CA LEU A 231 -1.08 -13.41 8.44
C LEU A 231 -1.03 -11.88 8.29
N LEU A 232 -1.73 -11.14 9.16
CA LEU A 232 -1.68 -9.68 9.17
C LEU A 232 -0.27 -9.17 9.46
N SER A 233 0.41 -9.72 10.47
CA SER A 233 1.79 -9.36 10.80
C SER A 233 2.73 -9.62 9.62
N HIS A 234 2.64 -10.79 8.97
CA HIS A 234 3.44 -11.11 7.80
C HIS A 234 3.21 -10.10 6.66
N ALA A 235 1.94 -9.75 6.37
CA ALA A 235 1.61 -8.78 5.32
C ALA A 235 2.11 -7.38 5.68
N VAL A 236 1.85 -6.91 6.90
CA VAL A 236 2.20 -5.56 7.36
C VAL A 236 3.71 -5.35 7.39
N PHE A 237 4.48 -6.29 7.98
CA PHE A 237 5.96 -6.20 7.99
C PHE A 237 6.61 -6.43 6.62
N SER A 238 5.85 -6.81 5.60
CA SER A 238 6.32 -6.84 4.21
C SER A 238 6.27 -5.46 3.54
N VAL A 239 5.55 -4.50 4.12
CA VAL A 239 5.49 -3.13 3.61
C VAL A 239 6.76 -2.38 4.03
N GLY A 240 7.45 -1.77 3.06
CA GLY A 240 8.66 -0.99 3.32
C GLY A 240 8.39 0.14 4.32
N GLY A 241 9.29 0.31 5.30
CA GLY A 241 9.16 1.33 6.34
C GLY A 241 8.41 0.89 7.62
N ILE A 242 7.71 -0.23 7.59
CA ILE A 242 7.09 -0.82 8.79
C ILE A 242 8.15 -1.55 9.62
N LYS A 243 8.11 -1.31 10.93
CA LYS A 243 9.04 -1.88 11.94
C LYS A 243 8.28 -2.31 13.18
#